data_5b78c7e071937e437e94dd7e1cfd60ef
#
_entry.id   5b78c7e071937e437e94dd7e1cfd60ef
#
_cell.length_a   1.000
_cell.length_b   1.000
_cell.length_c   1.000
_cell.angle_alpha   90.00
_cell.angle_beta   90.00
_cell.angle_gamma   90.00
#
_symmetry.space_group_name_H-M   'P 1'
#
loop_
_entity.id
_entity.type
_entity.pdbx_description
1 polymer ?
#
loop_
_entity_poly.entity_id
_entity_poly.type
_entity_poly.pdbx_seq_one_letter_code
_entity_poly.pdbx_strand_id
1 'polypeptide(L)'
;MNIPKRLLIYIVSFITLNVFAFGLSNLIGWVLDLTGIIGDSQPQNIAPFIAAIIVCLPIWIYFWRLSNRNVQDFPEEEFSSLRNLYLNLVNGFSVIIISISIFGLFNSILNFELPYNYLPNLIVWVPILLLHLNPSQKKWENGNKRIHEFFLNVVFITSIIIIFISSRGLIFNILDNLLILISSNDLIAGDAQEFEIGVSALSALATGFILLIYSWGLRIKRIDTNFRTIDLSVITISQAFIFLLSI
;
A
#
# COMPACT_ATOMS: atom_id res chain seq x y z
N MET A 1 -2.57 19.65 26.32
CA MET A 1 -3.64 18.61 26.38
C MET A 1 -3.07 17.31 26.98
N ASN A 2 -3.85 16.59 27.81
CA ASN A 2 -3.36 15.37 28.48
C ASN A 2 -3.12 14.23 27.46
N ILE A 3 -2.05 13.45 27.68
CA ILE A 3 -1.64 12.34 26.79
C ILE A 3 -2.79 11.35 26.50
N PRO A 4 -3.59 10.88 27.49
CA PRO A 4 -4.69 9.95 27.23
C PRO A 4 -5.74 10.49 26.26
N LYS A 5 -6.07 11.77 26.35
CA LYS A 5 -7.05 12.42 25.46
C LYS A 5 -6.54 12.50 24.02
N ARG A 6 -5.24 12.77 23.82
CA ARG A 6 -4.59 12.77 22.51
C ARG A 6 -4.63 11.38 21.89
N LEU A 7 -4.24 10.38 22.67
CA LEU A 7 -4.21 8.97 22.22
C LEU A 7 -5.61 8.52 21.76
N LEU A 8 -6.64 8.84 22.54
CA LEU A 8 -8.03 8.53 22.20
C LEU A 8 -8.44 9.14 20.85
N ILE A 9 -8.13 10.43 20.62
CA ILE A 9 -8.45 11.13 19.37
C ILE A 9 -7.84 10.41 18.17
N TYR A 10 -6.57 10.04 18.23
CA TYR A 10 -5.89 9.40 17.11
C TYR A 10 -6.30 7.95 16.91
N ILE A 11 -6.54 7.18 17.97
CA ILE A 11 -7.06 5.80 17.88
C ILE A 11 -8.45 5.79 17.24
N VAL A 12 -9.36 6.63 17.75
CA VAL A 12 -10.73 6.69 17.20
C VAL A 12 -10.70 7.17 15.75
N SER A 13 -9.88 8.19 15.42
CA SER A 13 -9.71 8.63 14.04
C SER A 13 -9.20 7.52 13.13
N PHE A 14 -8.22 6.74 13.59
CA PHE A 14 -7.67 5.63 12.80
C PHE A 14 -8.70 4.54 12.54
N ILE A 15 -9.38 4.08 13.58
CA ILE A 15 -10.39 3.02 13.46
C ILE A 15 -11.54 3.46 12.56
N THR A 16 -12.11 4.65 12.82
CA THR A 16 -13.27 5.13 12.07
C THR A 16 -12.94 5.42 10.60
N LEU A 17 -11.74 5.93 10.30
CA LEU A 17 -11.27 6.11 8.93
C LEU A 17 -11.19 4.77 8.19
N ASN A 18 -10.59 3.75 8.80
CA ASN A 18 -10.43 2.44 8.16
C ASN A 18 -11.78 1.75 7.93
N VAL A 19 -12.69 1.79 8.91
CA VAL A 19 -14.05 1.22 8.78
C VAL A 19 -14.84 1.97 7.71
N PHE A 20 -14.77 3.30 7.67
CA PHE A 20 -15.37 4.12 6.61
C PHE A 20 -14.82 3.76 5.24
N ALA A 21 -13.48 3.72 5.08
CA ALA A 21 -12.83 3.44 3.82
C ALA A 21 -13.19 2.04 3.29
N PHE A 22 -13.20 1.04 4.17
CA PHE A 22 -13.63 -0.31 3.84
C PHE A 22 -15.11 -0.35 3.40
N GLY A 23 -16.00 0.31 4.15
CA GLY A 23 -17.42 0.40 3.79
C GLY A 23 -17.62 1.08 2.43
N LEU A 24 -16.90 2.16 2.17
CA LEU A 24 -16.98 2.91 0.91
C LEU A 24 -16.45 2.08 -0.27
N SER A 25 -15.31 1.39 -0.11
CA SER A 25 -14.75 0.52 -1.15
C SER A 25 -15.74 -0.58 -1.54
N ASN A 26 -16.36 -1.25 -0.56
CA ASN A 26 -17.34 -2.31 -0.84
C ASN A 26 -18.63 -1.76 -1.46
N LEU A 27 -19.08 -0.57 -1.06
CA LEU A 27 -20.24 0.07 -1.68
C LEU A 27 -19.97 0.43 -3.14
N ILE A 28 -18.79 0.97 -3.46
CA ILE A 28 -18.38 1.24 -4.85
C ILE A 28 -18.31 -0.05 -5.64
N GLY A 29 -17.74 -1.13 -5.09
CA GLY A 29 -17.73 -2.45 -5.70
C GLY A 29 -19.14 -2.92 -6.06
N TRP A 30 -20.06 -2.85 -5.11
CA TRP A 30 -21.47 -3.21 -5.34
C TRP A 30 -22.13 -2.36 -6.42
N VAL A 31 -21.86 -1.05 -6.49
CA VAL A 31 -22.38 -0.19 -7.57
C VAL A 31 -21.82 -0.61 -8.92
N LEU A 32 -20.55 -0.97 -9.01
CA LEU A 32 -19.95 -1.49 -10.23
C LEU A 32 -20.57 -2.83 -10.66
N ASP A 33 -20.88 -3.71 -9.69
CA ASP A 33 -21.61 -4.96 -9.95
C ASP A 33 -22.99 -4.70 -10.57
N LEU A 34 -23.73 -3.73 -10.07
CA LEU A 34 -25.05 -3.36 -10.60
C LEU A 34 -25.01 -2.85 -12.07
N THR A 35 -23.89 -2.33 -12.53
CA THR A 35 -23.75 -1.89 -13.92
C THR A 35 -23.63 -3.06 -14.90
N GLY A 36 -23.64 -4.31 -14.43
CA GLY A 36 -23.48 -5.51 -15.25
C GLY A 36 -22.06 -5.68 -15.81
N ILE A 37 -21.15 -4.83 -15.39
CA ILE A 37 -19.75 -4.84 -15.79
C ILE A 37 -19.02 -6.00 -15.08
N ILE A 38 -19.48 -6.36 -13.86
CA ILE A 38 -18.99 -7.49 -13.08
C ILE A 38 -20.08 -8.58 -13.14
N GLY A 39 -19.75 -9.72 -13.77
CA GLY A 39 -20.72 -10.81 -13.91
C GLY A 39 -21.00 -11.53 -12.59
N ASP A 40 -22.23 -12.00 -12.41
CA ASP A 40 -22.69 -12.97 -11.40
C ASP A 40 -22.26 -12.74 -9.93
N SER A 41 -22.28 -11.51 -9.44
CA SER A 41 -22.12 -11.29 -8.00
C SER A 41 -23.38 -11.74 -7.25
N GLN A 42 -23.18 -12.60 -6.26
CA GLN A 42 -24.23 -12.98 -5.28
C GLN A 42 -24.79 -11.70 -4.64
N PRO A 43 -26.10 -11.63 -4.36
CA PRO A 43 -26.71 -10.47 -3.73
C PRO A 43 -26.05 -10.20 -2.38
N GLN A 44 -25.14 -9.22 -2.36
CA GLN A 44 -24.42 -8.86 -1.15
C GLN A 44 -25.34 -8.03 -0.23
N ASN A 45 -25.28 -8.30 1.06
CA ASN A 45 -25.94 -7.43 2.03
C ASN A 45 -25.18 -6.10 2.15
N ILE A 46 -25.70 -5.04 1.56
CA ILE A 46 -25.08 -3.71 1.54
C ILE A 46 -25.30 -2.92 2.83
N ALA A 47 -26.23 -3.34 3.68
CA ALA A 47 -26.59 -2.61 4.90
C ALA A 47 -25.40 -2.33 5.83
N PRO A 48 -24.46 -3.26 6.11
CA PRO A 48 -23.30 -2.98 6.95
C PRO A 48 -22.35 -1.95 6.31
N PHE A 49 -22.22 -1.89 4.99
CA PHE A 49 -21.35 -0.92 4.31
C PHE A 49 -21.93 0.49 4.40
N ILE A 50 -23.25 0.63 4.20
CA ILE A 50 -23.96 1.89 4.37
C ILE A 50 -23.88 2.35 5.83
N ALA A 51 -24.12 1.45 6.79
CA ALA A 51 -24.02 1.76 8.21
C ALA A 51 -22.60 2.21 8.60
N ALA A 52 -21.56 1.55 8.07
CA ALA A 52 -20.18 1.94 8.30
C ALA A 52 -19.89 3.37 7.80
N ILE A 53 -20.40 3.73 6.63
CA ILE A 53 -20.24 5.08 6.08
C ILE A 53 -20.99 6.12 6.93
N ILE A 54 -22.27 5.88 7.21
CA ILE A 54 -23.14 6.84 7.93
C ILE A 54 -22.61 7.10 9.35
N VAL A 55 -22.09 6.08 10.02
CA VAL A 55 -21.60 6.20 11.40
C VAL A 55 -20.15 6.68 11.44
N CYS A 56 -19.27 6.05 10.68
CA CYS A 56 -17.83 6.31 10.85
C CYS A 56 -17.34 7.58 10.16
N LEU A 57 -17.94 8.01 9.04
CA LEU A 57 -17.54 9.22 8.35
C LEU A 57 -17.72 10.50 9.21
N PRO A 58 -18.90 10.75 9.83
CA PRO A 58 -19.05 11.93 10.69
C PRO A 58 -18.11 11.91 11.89
N ILE A 59 -17.92 10.74 12.51
CA ILE A 59 -17.02 10.58 13.64
C ILE A 59 -15.58 10.90 13.22
N TRP A 60 -15.11 10.32 12.10
CA TRP A 60 -13.77 10.61 11.59
C TRP A 60 -13.59 12.09 11.26
N ILE A 61 -14.55 12.72 10.56
CA ILE A 61 -14.49 14.17 10.23
C ILE A 61 -14.40 15.01 11.51
N TYR A 62 -15.19 14.67 12.54
CA TYR A 62 -15.15 15.38 13.81
C TYR A 62 -13.77 15.29 14.47
N PHE A 63 -13.23 14.09 14.63
CA PHE A 63 -11.92 13.90 15.26
C PHE A 63 -10.76 14.45 14.42
N TRP A 64 -10.85 14.35 13.09
CA TRP A 64 -9.90 14.97 12.18
C TRP A 64 -9.88 16.51 12.31
N ARG A 65 -11.06 17.13 12.34
CA ARG A 65 -11.18 18.59 12.57
C ARG A 65 -10.66 18.95 13.95
N LEU A 66 -11.00 18.20 14.98
CA LEU A 66 -10.52 18.42 16.35
C LEU A 66 -8.98 18.31 16.42
N SER A 67 -8.38 17.32 15.77
CA SER A 67 -6.93 17.19 15.67
C SER A 67 -6.28 18.41 15.00
N ASN A 68 -6.86 18.87 13.89
CA ASN A 68 -6.32 20.02 13.16
C ASN A 68 -6.51 21.33 13.95
N ARG A 69 -7.61 21.51 14.65
CA ARG A 69 -7.84 22.66 15.55
C ARG A 69 -6.85 22.65 16.70
N ASN A 70 -6.59 21.50 17.31
CA ASN A 70 -5.60 21.39 18.37
C ASN A 70 -4.21 21.84 17.92
N VAL A 71 -3.84 21.61 16.64
CA VAL A 71 -2.58 22.11 16.08
C VAL A 71 -2.57 23.64 15.93
N GLN A 72 -3.72 24.24 15.59
CA GLN A 72 -3.83 25.71 15.51
C GLN A 72 -3.74 26.35 16.89
N ASP A 73 -4.40 25.76 17.89
CA ASP A 73 -4.41 26.26 19.25
C ASP A 73 -3.09 26.00 20.00
N PHE A 74 -2.37 24.90 19.64
CA PHE A 74 -1.10 24.46 20.25
C PHE A 74 -0.11 24.03 19.15
N PRO A 75 0.72 24.94 18.65
CA PRO A 75 1.70 24.63 17.57
C PRO A 75 2.63 23.46 17.90
N GLU A 76 2.91 23.21 19.18
CA GLU A 76 3.71 22.04 19.62
C GLU A 76 3.07 20.69 19.27
N GLU A 77 1.72 20.66 19.16
CA GLU A 77 0.98 19.46 18.80
C GLU A 77 1.28 19.03 17.35
N GLU A 78 1.67 19.98 16.52
CA GLU A 78 2.11 19.73 15.17
C GLU A 78 3.27 18.73 15.11
N PHE A 79 4.18 18.78 16.07
CA PHE A 79 5.37 17.95 16.18
C PHE A 79 5.20 16.76 17.12
N SER A 80 3.98 16.50 17.59
CA SER A 80 3.74 15.44 18.56
C SER A 80 4.00 14.05 17.93
N SER A 81 4.67 13.17 18.70
CA SER A 81 4.96 11.79 18.29
C SER A 81 3.69 11.01 17.97
N LEU A 82 2.61 11.25 18.72
CA LEU A 82 1.32 10.57 18.54
C LEU A 82 0.66 10.94 17.20
N ARG A 83 0.70 12.22 16.83
CA ARG A 83 0.18 12.66 15.52
C ARG A 83 0.98 12.07 14.38
N ASN A 84 2.30 12.08 14.48
CA ASN A 84 3.16 11.49 13.48
C ASN A 84 2.97 9.99 13.35
N LEU A 85 2.80 9.29 14.47
CA LEU A 85 2.48 7.87 14.47
C LEU A 85 1.15 7.60 13.74
N TYR A 86 0.10 8.35 14.06
CA TYR A 86 -1.20 8.25 13.39
C TYR A 86 -1.08 8.44 11.87
N LEU A 87 -0.42 9.53 11.42
CA LEU A 87 -0.25 9.82 10.00
C LEU A 87 0.52 8.71 9.27
N ASN A 88 1.59 8.20 9.88
CA ASN A 88 2.38 7.12 9.29
C ASN A 88 1.64 5.77 9.32
N LEU A 89 0.83 5.49 10.33
CA LEU A 89 -0.02 4.29 10.36
C LEU A 89 -1.08 4.33 9.25
N VAL A 90 -1.76 5.47 9.06
CA VAL A 90 -2.73 5.62 7.96
C VAL A 90 -2.04 5.48 6.62
N ASN A 91 -0.90 6.13 6.42
CA ASN A 91 -0.12 6.01 5.18
C ASN A 91 0.33 4.57 4.95
N GLY A 92 0.83 3.87 5.99
CA GLY A 92 1.26 2.48 5.91
C GLY A 92 0.13 1.55 5.51
N PHE A 93 -1.02 1.70 6.16
CA PHE A 93 -2.19 0.89 5.87
C PHE A 93 -2.70 1.15 4.44
N SER A 94 -2.76 2.43 4.03
CA SER A 94 -3.14 2.81 2.66
C SER A 94 -2.19 2.20 1.62
N VAL A 95 -0.87 2.25 1.85
CA VAL A 95 0.13 1.67 0.94
C VAL A 95 -0.05 0.16 0.82
N ILE A 96 -0.34 -0.56 1.92
CA ILE A 96 -0.59 -2.00 1.89
C ILE A 96 -1.81 -2.32 1.01
N ILE A 97 -2.95 -1.65 1.25
CA ILE A 97 -4.18 -1.90 0.49
C ILE A 97 -4.00 -1.53 -0.99
N ILE A 98 -3.37 -0.40 -1.29
CA ILE A 98 -3.06 0.03 -2.65
C ILE A 98 -2.15 -1.00 -3.34
N SER A 99 -1.14 -1.53 -2.65
CA SER A 99 -0.22 -2.53 -3.22
C SER A 99 -0.92 -3.84 -3.56
N ILE A 100 -1.77 -4.35 -2.66
CA ILE A 100 -2.59 -5.53 -2.93
C ILE A 100 -3.52 -5.29 -4.12
N SER A 101 -4.12 -4.10 -4.20
CA SER A 101 -5.03 -3.75 -5.29
C SER A 101 -4.30 -3.57 -6.63
N ILE A 102 -3.11 -3.00 -6.64
CA ILE A 102 -2.27 -2.89 -7.83
C ILE A 102 -1.82 -4.28 -8.30
N PHE A 103 -1.38 -5.15 -7.39
CA PHE A 103 -1.03 -6.52 -7.72
C PHE A 103 -2.21 -7.25 -8.38
N GLY A 104 -3.38 -7.22 -7.75
CA GLY A 104 -4.56 -7.87 -8.29
C GLY A 104 -5.01 -7.29 -9.63
N LEU A 105 -4.90 -5.96 -9.81
CA LEU A 105 -5.20 -5.29 -11.06
C LEU A 105 -4.28 -5.76 -12.19
N PHE A 106 -2.96 -5.81 -11.97
CA PHE A 106 -2.02 -6.34 -12.96
C PHE A 106 -2.27 -7.82 -13.25
N ASN A 107 -2.52 -8.61 -12.21
CA ASN A 107 -2.81 -10.03 -12.37
C ASN A 107 -4.06 -10.26 -13.24
N SER A 108 -5.14 -9.54 -13.00
CA SER A 108 -6.36 -9.64 -13.81
C SER A 108 -6.12 -9.19 -15.25
N ILE A 109 -5.42 -8.06 -15.47
CA ILE A 109 -5.13 -7.56 -16.82
C ILE A 109 -4.31 -8.59 -17.61
N LEU A 110 -3.29 -9.18 -17.01
CA LEU A 110 -2.42 -10.15 -17.67
C LEU A 110 -3.12 -11.48 -17.94
N ASN A 111 -4.13 -11.85 -17.13
CA ASN A 111 -4.98 -13.02 -17.37
C ASN A 111 -6.17 -12.71 -18.31
N PHE A 112 -6.22 -11.49 -18.88
CA PHE A 112 -7.34 -11.03 -19.71
C PHE A 112 -8.69 -11.01 -18.98
N GLU A 113 -8.65 -10.89 -17.65
CA GLU A 113 -9.82 -10.74 -16.80
C GLU A 113 -10.11 -9.26 -16.56
N LEU A 114 -11.34 -8.94 -16.24
CA LEU A 114 -11.72 -7.56 -15.94
C LEU A 114 -11.33 -7.19 -14.50
N PRO A 115 -10.54 -6.11 -14.26
CA PRO A 115 -9.91 -5.83 -12.98
C PRO A 115 -10.83 -5.12 -11.97
N TYR A 116 -12.14 -5.25 -12.08
CA TYR A 116 -13.12 -4.45 -11.33
C TYR A 116 -13.05 -4.63 -9.81
N ASN A 117 -12.67 -5.81 -9.34
CA ASN A 117 -12.60 -6.13 -7.91
C ASN A 117 -11.56 -5.29 -7.15
N TYR A 118 -10.58 -4.74 -7.85
CA TYR A 118 -9.47 -3.99 -7.25
C TYR A 118 -9.62 -2.48 -7.37
N LEU A 119 -10.39 -1.99 -8.37
CA LEU A 119 -10.60 -0.57 -8.61
C LEU A 119 -11.25 0.18 -7.43
N PRO A 120 -12.27 -0.35 -6.73
CA PRO A 120 -12.88 0.33 -5.61
C PRO A 120 -11.88 0.71 -4.51
N ASN A 121 -10.97 -0.22 -4.20
CA ASN A 121 -9.91 0.04 -3.22
C ASN A 121 -8.97 1.16 -3.67
N LEU A 122 -8.56 1.19 -4.94
CA LEU A 122 -7.71 2.26 -5.45
C LEU A 122 -8.42 3.62 -5.40
N ILE A 123 -9.71 3.67 -5.81
CA ILE A 123 -10.53 4.89 -5.79
C ILE A 123 -10.61 5.50 -4.39
N VAL A 124 -10.69 4.66 -3.36
CA VAL A 124 -10.82 5.12 -1.96
C VAL A 124 -9.47 5.37 -1.30
N TRP A 125 -8.52 4.44 -1.42
CA TRP A 125 -7.29 4.49 -0.63
C TRP A 125 -6.23 5.43 -1.20
N VAL A 126 -6.21 5.69 -2.52
CA VAL A 126 -5.28 6.68 -3.10
C VAL A 126 -5.58 8.10 -2.60
N PRO A 127 -6.83 8.62 -2.63
CA PRO A 127 -7.15 9.90 -2.01
C PRO A 127 -6.84 9.96 -0.51
N ILE A 128 -7.10 8.90 0.26
CA ILE A 128 -6.78 8.84 1.68
C ILE A 128 -5.26 8.96 1.90
N LEU A 129 -4.46 8.24 1.11
CA LEU A 129 -2.99 8.34 1.15
C LEU A 129 -2.54 9.77 0.85
N LEU A 130 -3.03 10.38 -0.22
CA LEU A 130 -2.66 11.74 -0.60
C LEU A 130 -3.04 12.78 0.46
N LEU A 131 -4.22 12.63 1.08
CA LEU A 131 -4.71 13.50 2.14
C LEU A 131 -3.79 13.46 3.39
N HIS A 132 -3.27 12.28 3.75
CA HIS A 132 -2.45 12.11 4.95
C HIS A 132 -0.95 12.26 4.67
N LEU A 133 -0.53 12.11 3.42
CA LEU A 133 0.88 12.27 3.02
C LEU A 133 1.35 13.72 3.15
N ASN A 134 0.54 14.70 2.71
CA ASN A 134 0.89 16.12 2.76
C ASN A 134 1.20 16.64 4.17
N PRO A 135 0.35 16.39 5.20
CA PRO A 135 0.66 16.77 6.56
C PRO A 135 1.90 16.08 7.13
N SER A 136 2.15 14.83 6.75
CA SER A 136 3.32 14.10 7.21
C SER A 136 4.62 14.62 6.62
N GLN A 137 4.59 15.15 5.39
CA GLN A 137 5.79 15.69 4.71
C GLN A 137 6.20 17.09 5.17
N LYS A 138 5.27 17.98 5.49
CA LYS A 138 5.54 19.39 5.80
C LYS A 138 6.37 19.64 7.09
N LYS A 139 6.55 18.61 7.94
CA LYS A 139 6.95 18.80 9.34
C LYS A 139 8.23 18.08 9.76
N TRP A 140 9.06 17.77 8.80
CA TRP A 140 10.25 16.95 9.03
C TRP A 140 11.44 17.71 9.59
N GLU A 141 11.39 19.03 9.63
CA GLU A 141 12.55 19.82 10.02
C GLU A 141 12.87 19.74 11.51
N ASN A 142 11.89 19.51 12.40
CA ASN A 142 12.10 19.77 13.82
C ASN A 142 11.72 18.66 14.84
N GLY A 143 11.33 17.43 14.45
CA GLY A 143 10.99 16.57 15.56
C GLY A 143 10.94 15.06 15.32
N ASN A 144 10.00 14.51 14.63
CA ASN A 144 9.78 13.07 14.58
C ASN A 144 10.19 12.41 13.27
N LYS A 145 11.32 12.83 12.75
CA LYS A 145 11.98 12.30 11.55
C LYS A 145 12.11 10.78 11.58
N ARG A 146 12.38 10.21 12.77
CA ARG A 146 12.64 8.78 12.95
C ARG A 146 11.47 7.87 12.58
N ILE A 147 10.22 8.24 12.96
CA ILE A 147 9.03 7.40 12.70
C ILE A 147 8.76 7.31 11.20
N HIS A 148 8.87 8.44 10.52
CA HIS A 148 8.65 8.48 9.07
C HIS A 148 9.79 7.82 8.28
N GLU A 149 11.05 8.02 8.70
CA GLU A 149 12.21 7.30 8.13
C GLU A 149 12.06 5.80 8.32
N PHE A 150 11.64 5.35 9.49
CA PHE A 150 11.35 3.95 9.74
C PHE A 150 10.27 3.42 8.77
N PHE A 151 9.16 4.14 8.60
CA PHE A 151 8.10 3.77 7.66
C PHE A 151 8.62 3.65 6.23
N LEU A 152 9.36 4.66 5.73
CA LEU A 152 9.95 4.63 4.38
C LEU A 152 10.95 3.48 4.22
N ASN A 153 11.72 3.16 5.26
CA ASN A 153 12.64 2.03 5.24
C ASN A 153 11.89 0.71 5.14
N VAL A 154 10.81 0.53 5.89
CA VAL A 154 9.97 -0.68 5.80
C VAL A 154 9.41 -0.83 4.39
N VAL A 155 8.82 0.22 3.81
CA VAL A 155 8.27 0.17 2.43
C VAL A 155 9.37 -0.14 1.42
N PHE A 156 10.55 0.48 1.55
CA PHE A 156 11.69 0.26 0.66
C PHE A 156 12.21 -1.18 0.73
N ILE A 157 12.44 -1.72 1.93
CA ILE A 157 12.90 -3.09 2.12
C ILE A 157 11.85 -4.08 1.58
N THR A 158 10.57 -3.86 1.88
CA THR A 158 9.49 -4.70 1.38
C THR A 158 9.44 -4.69 -0.15
N SER A 159 9.63 -3.54 -0.80
CA SER A 159 9.66 -3.45 -2.26
C SER A 159 10.82 -4.27 -2.87
N ILE A 160 12.01 -4.22 -2.26
CA ILE A 160 13.17 -4.99 -2.70
C ILE A 160 12.91 -6.49 -2.55
N ILE A 161 12.34 -6.92 -1.43
CA ILE A 161 12.01 -8.33 -1.18
C ILE A 161 11.00 -8.83 -2.24
N ILE A 162 9.95 -8.05 -2.51
CA ILE A 162 8.95 -8.40 -3.53
C ILE A 162 9.61 -8.53 -4.90
N ILE A 163 10.42 -7.55 -5.32
CA ILE A 163 11.12 -7.57 -6.61
C ILE A 163 12.01 -8.79 -6.71
N PHE A 164 12.77 -9.11 -5.65
CA PHE A 164 13.68 -10.24 -5.65
C PHE A 164 12.95 -11.59 -5.79
N ILE A 165 11.93 -11.84 -4.96
CA ILE A 165 11.14 -13.06 -4.99
C ILE A 165 10.44 -13.23 -6.35
N SER A 166 9.88 -12.14 -6.88
CA SER A 166 9.18 -12.15 -8.17
C SER A 166 10.13 -12.38 -9.34
N SER A 167 11.33 -11.76 -9.32
CA SER A 167 12.35 -11.96 -10.35
C SER A 167 12.82 -13.42 -10.38
N ARG A 168 13.03 -14.03 -9.20
CA ARG A 168 13.35 -15.45 -9.09
C ARG A 168 12.25 -16.31 -9.72
N GLY A 169 10.97 -16.05 -9.36
CA GLY A 169 9.84 -16.78 -9.91
C GLY A 169 9.76 -16.70 -11.44
N LEU A 170 9.99 -15.50 -12.01
CA LEU A 170 10.04 -15.32 -13.47
C LEU A 170 11.20 -16.08 -14.11
N ILE A 171 12.38 -16.04 -13.53
CA ILE A 171 13.55 -16.75 -14.07
C ILE A 171 13.30 -18.25 -14.10
N PHE A 172 12.79 -18.84 -13.01
CA PHE A 172 12.45 -20.25 -12.96
C PHE A 172 11.40 -20.62 -13.99
N ASN A 173 10.32 -19.85 -14.10
CA ASN A 173 9.27 -20.07 -15.08
C ASN A 173 9.82 -20.05 -16.53
N ILE A 174 10.69 -19.09 -16.84
CA ILE A 174 11.33 -19.00 -18.17
C ILE A 174 12.25 -20.22 -18.42
N LEU A 175 13.05 -20.62 -17.42
CA LEU A 175 13.96 -21.76 -17.54
C LEU A 175 13.21 -23.07 -17.71
N ASP A 176 12.13 -23.29 -16.96
CA ASP A 176 11.30 -24.49 -17.08
C ASP A 176 10.66 -24.57 -18.46
N ASN A 177 10.10 -23.48 -18.97
CA ASN A 177 9.54 -23.43 -20.32
C ASN A 177 10.61 -23.67 -21.41
N LEU A 178 11.83 -23.16 -21.25
CA LEU A 178 12.94 -23.41 -22.17
C LEU A 178 13.39 -24.88 -22.13
N LEU A 179 13.47 -25.49 -20.95
CA LEU A 179 13.83 -26.89 -20.78
C LEU A 179 12.78 -27.81 -21.41
N ILE A 180 11.49 -27.52 -21.25
CA ILE A 180 10.40 -28.25 -21.91
C ILE A 180 10.52 -28.13 -23.42
N LEU A 181 10.79 -26.95 -23.96
CA LEU A 181 10.97 -26.73 -25.41
C LEU A 181 12.14 -27.50 -25.97
N ILE A 182 13.22 -27.63 -25.20
CA ILE A 182 14.45 -28.38 -25.65
C ILE A 182 14.27 -29.88 -25.49
N SER A 183 13.56 -30.36 -24.48
CA SER A 183 13.43 -31.78 -24.14
C SER A 183 12.33 -32.50 -24.90
N SER A 184 11.28 -31.79 -25.34
CA SER A 184 10.12 -32.36 -26.02
C SER A 184 10.19 -32.09 -27.53
N ASN A 185 10.32 -33.15 -28.32
CA ASN A 185 9.96 -33.10 -29.76
C ASN A 185 8.42 -32.94 -29.96
N ASP A 186 7.63 -33.06 -28.92
CA ASP A 186 6.20 -32.80 -28.90
C ASP A 186 5.92 -31.51 -28.18
N LEU A 187 5.33 -30.54 -28.90
CA LEU A 187 4.74 -29.31 -28.38
C LEU A 187 3.53 -29.67 -27.50
N ILE A 188 3.81 -30.17 -26.31
CA ILE A 188 2.75 -30.25 -25.28
C ILE A 188 2.56 -28.84 -24.76
N ALA A 189 1.33 -28.35 -24.92
CA ALA A 189 0.91 -27.08 -24.37
C ALA A 189 1.30 -27.02 -22.89
N GLY A 190 2.14 -26.05 -22.53
CA GLY A 190 2.54 -25.82 -21.13
C GLY A 190 1.29 -25.77 -20.27
N ASP A 191 1.33 -26.43 -19.12
CA ASP A 191 0.20 -26.48 -18.20
C ASP A 191 -0.28 -25.06 -17.89
N ALA A 192 -1.58 -24.85 -17.88
CA ALA A 192 -2.21 -23.57 -17.54
C ALA A 192 -1.70 -23.01 -16.19
N GLN A 193 -1.30 -23.90 -15.29
CA GLN A 193 -0.72 -23.57 -14.00
C GLN A 193 0.66 -22.88 -14.11
N GLU A 194 1.51 -23.26 -15.06
CA GLU A 194 2.83 -22.61 -15.26
C GLU A 194 2.68 -21.20 -15.81
N PHE A 195 1.71 -20.99 -16.71
CA PHE A 195 1.37 -19.64 -17.20
C PHE A 195 0.88 -18.73 -16.07
N GLU A 196 0.04 -19.23 -15.19
CA GLU A 196 -0.51 -18.50 -14.04
C GLU A 196 0.59 -18.06 -13.06
N ILE A 197 1.57 -18.92 -12.78
CA ILE A 197 2.73 -18.58 -11.95
C ILE A 197 3.55 -17.45 -12.57
N GLY A 198 3.78 -17.48 -13.88
CA GLY A 198 4.49 -16.43 -14.61
C GLY A 198 3.78 -15.08 -14.55
N VAL A 199 2.47 -15.06 -14.72
CA VAL A 199 1.62 -13.86 -14.64
C VAL A 199 1.65 -13.26 -13.23
N SER A 200 1.51 -14.10 -12.21
CA SER A 200 1.55 -13.65 -10.82
C SER A 200 2.91 -13.07 -10.43
N ALA A 201 4.01 -13.68 -10.89
CA ALA A 201 5.35 -13.17 -10.65
C ALA A 201 5.58 -11.82 -11.36
N LEU A 202 5.10 -11.64 -12.58
CA LEU A 202 5.20 -10.39 -13.32
C LEU A 202 4.37 -9.27 -12.65
N SER A 203 3.17 -9.59 -12.17
CA SER A 203 2.29 -8.66 -11.45
C SER A 203 2.92 -8.21 -10.14
N ALA A 204 3.53 -9.14 -9.39
CA ALA A 204 4.24 -8.84 -8.16
C ALA A 204 5.49 -7.98 -8.42
N LEU A 205 6.22 -8.25 -9.50
CA LEU A 205 7.38 -7.47 -9.89
C LEU A 205 7.01 -6.02 -10.23
N ALA A 206 5.95 -5.81 -11.01
CA ALA A 206 5.43 -4.48 -11.33
C ALA A 206 5.02 -3.73 -10.06
N THR A 207 4.32 -4.40 -9.13
CA THR A 207 3.93 -3.83 -7.83
C THR A 207 5.15 -3.44 -7.00
N GLY A 208 6.16 -4.30 -6.94
CA GLY A 208 7.42 -4.04 -6.24
C GLY A 208 8.15 -2.81 -6.78
N PHE A 209 8.21 -2.64 -8.11
CA PHE A 209 8.79 -1.44 -8.73
C PHE A 209 8.00 -0.16 -8.40
N ILE A 210 6.67 -0.21 -8.41
CA ILE A 210 5.86 0.96 -8.03
C ILE A 210 6.12 1.37 -6.57
N LEU A 211 6.20 0.41 -5.65
CA LEU A 211 6.56 0.67 -4.26
C LEU A 211 7.97 1.22 -4.09
N LEU A 212 8.92 0.71 -4.88
CA LEU A 212 10.29 1.20 -4.90
C LEU A 212 10.35 2.66 -5.35
N ILE A 213 9.70 2.98 -6.47
CA ILE A 213 9.62 4.34 -7.01
C ILE A 213 8.94 5.28 -6.00
N TYR A 214 7.85 4.85 -5.37
CA TYR A 214 7.18 5.62 -4.33
C TYR A 214 8.10 5.94 -3.16
N SER A 215 8.73 4.92 -2.56
CA SER A 215 9.61 5.10 -1.40
C SER A 215 10.87 5.89 -1.74
N TRP A 216 11.45 5.66 -2.92
CA TRP A 216 12.62 6.38 -3.42
C TRP A 216 12.30 7.83 -3.77
N GLY A 217 11.18 8.08 -4.45
CA GLY A 217 10.73 9.44 -4.80
C GLY A 217 10.48 10.33 -3.57
N LEU A 218 9.94 9.74 -2.49
CA LEU A 218 9.80 10.45 -1.22
C LEU A 218 11.15 10.73 -0.54
N ARG A 219 12.16 9.89 -0.76
CA ARG A 219 13.52 10.10 -0.25
C ARG A 219 14.29 11.17 -1.03
N ILE A 220 14.24 11.13 -2.37
CA ILE A 220 14.96 12.10 -3.23
C ILE A 220 14.54 13.53 -2.93
N LYS A 221 13.27 13.80 -2.69
CA LYS A 221 12.80 15.14 -2.28
C LYS A 221 13.45 15.65 -0.98
N ARG A 222 14.19 14.80 -0.27
CA ARG A 222 14.87 15.06 1.00
C ARG A 222 16.37 15.26 0.88
N ILE A 223 16.98 15.01 -0.27
CA ILE A 223 18.44 15.09 -0.48
C ILE A 223 18.91 16.55 -0.46
N ASP A 224 18.36 17.38 0.42
CA ASP A 224 19.05 18.59 0.83
C ASP A 224 19.93 18.23 2.05
N THR A 225 21.19 18.03 1.74
CA THR A 225 22.38 18.31 2.56
C THR A 225 22.95 17.28 3.54
N ASN A 226 22.34 16.16 3.87
CA ASN A 226 23.06 15.17 4.73
C ASN A 226 22.66 13.72 4.39
N PHE A 227 23.42 13.08 3.53
CA PHE A 227 23.47 11.62 3.41
C PHE A 227 23.88 11.05 4.78
N ARG A 228 22.90 10.62 5.58
CA ARG A 228 23.19 10.07 6.89
C ARG A 228 23.57 8.60 6.80
N THR A 229 24.46 8.19 7.68
CA THR A 229 24.90 6.81 7.91
C THR A 229 23.78 5.76 7.94
N ILE A 230 22.55 6.14 8.32
CA ILE A 230 21.38 5.24 8.36
C ILE A 230 20.90 4.87 6.96
N ASP A 231 20.91 5.79 5.99
CA ASP A 231 20.47 5.48 4.61
C ASP A 231 21.51 4.59 3.90
N LEU A 232 22.79 4.81 4.18
CA LEU A 232 23.87 3.94 3.72
C LEU A 232 23.77 2.54 4.34
N SER A 233 23.45 2.42 5.63
CA SER A 233 23.30 1.12 6.30
C SER A 233 22.09 0.34 5.78
N VAL A 234 20.98 1.00 5.48
CA VAL A 234 19.80 0.33 4.87
C VAL A 234 20.12 -0.16 3.46
N ILE A 235 20.83 0.63 2.65
CA ILE A 235 21.27 0.22 1.31
C ILE A 235 22.24 -0.96 1.43
N THR A 236 23.19 -0.91 2.34
CA THR A 236 24.17 -1.98 2.56
C THR A 236 23.51 -3.26 3.07
N ILE A 237 22.55 -3.18 4.01
CA ILE A 237 21.78 -4.33 4.49
C ILE A 237 20.93 -4.92 3.36
N SER A 238 20.31 -4.08 2.53
CA SER A 238 19.53 -4.52 1.37
C SER A 238 20.42 -5.25 0.35
N GLN A 239 21.59 -4.73 0.08
CA GLN A 239 22.57 -5.37 -0.82
C GLN A 239 23.09 -6.70 -0.25
N ALA A 240 23.42 -6.75 1.04
CA ALA A 240 23.83 -7.96 1.72
C ALA A 240 22.72 -9.02 1.72
N PHE A 241 21.46 -8.61 1.91
CA PHE A 241 20.31 -9.50 1.86
C PHE A 241 20.06 -10.05 0.46
N ILE A 242 20.18 -9.22 -0.60
CA ILE A 242 20.08 -9.63 -1.98
C ILE A 242 21.20 -10.63 -2.31
N PHE A 243 22.43 -10.37 -1.85
CA PHE A 243 23.57 -11.26 -2.05
C PHE A 243 23.37 -12.62 -1.36
N LEU A 244 22.91 -12.62 -0.09
CA LEU A 244 22.62 -13.86 0.66
C LEU A 244 21.50 -14.70 0.02
N LEU A 245 20.53 -14.08 -0.64
CA LEU A 245 19.44 -14.79 -1.32
C LEU A 245 19.81 -15.23 -2.73
N SER A 246 20.96 -14.77 -3.28
CA SER A 246 21.46 -15.15 -4.61
C SER A 246 22.34 -16.40 -4.59
N ILE A 247 22.69 -16.90 -3.41
CA ILE A 247 23.41 -18.15 -3.18
C ILE A 247 22.39 -19.27 -2.94
#